data_0c49cf08e1a1c18c27813a29ff9d8dfb
#
_entry.id   0c49cf08e1a1c18c27813a29ff9d8dfb
#
_cell.length_a   1.000
_cell.length_b   1.000
_cell.length_c   1.000
_cell.angle_alpha   90.00
_cell.angle_beta   90.00
_cell.angle_gamma   90.00
#
_symmetry.space_group_name_H-M   'P 1'
#
loop_
_entity.id
_entity.type
_entity.pdbx_description
1 polymer ?
#
loop_
_entity_poly.entity_id
_entity_poly.type
_entity_poly.pdbx_seq_one_letter_code
_entity_poly.pdbx_strand_id
1 'polypeptide(L)'
;RYVWSGSTVGGQMTIFDEQGQSINQNSNTEDQPAIAITSSGAFVVVWRDYNNSGQTQIRAKRYDASGTDLGYFNVEETYGAINDQHEPAVSMVDDGRFVVVWRGANEVYGRLFNADGSASGATFQVNQTTSGTQGLPSVAVYPDGQFVVTWNGQGSGDDYGIYARRYHA
;
A
#
# COMPACT_ATOMS: atom_id res chain seq x y z
N ARG A 1 12.52 -26.25 -10.66
CA ARG A 1 11.18 -26.59 -10.14
C ARG A 1 11.22 -26.35 -8.63
N TYR A 2 10.70 -25.21 -8.20
CA TYR A 2 10.60 -24.93 -6.76
C TYR A 2 9.52 -25.83 -6.17
N VAL A 3 9.89 -26.66 -5.21
CA VAL A 3 8.95 -27.47 -4.45
C VAL A 3 8.57 -26.68 -3.21
N TRP A 4 7.35 -26.18 -3.18
CA TRP A 4 6.79 -25.56 -1.99
C TRP A 4 6.58 -26.64 -0.92
N SER A 5 7.34 -26.60 0.16
CA SER A 5 7.22 -27.59 1.24
C SER A 5 6.06 -27.29 2.21
N GLY A 6 5.50 -26.08 2.14
CA GLY A 6 4.43 -25.64 3.04
C GLY A 6 4.82 -25.52 4.51
N SER A 7 6.12 -25.62 4.84
CA SER A 7 6.58 -25.44 6.22
C SER A 7 6.66 -23.97 6.56
N THR A 8 6.17 -23.58 7.73
CA THR A 8 6.33 -22.24 8.28
C THR A 8 7.78 -22.04 8.71
N VAL A 9 8.37 -20.92 8.30
CA VAL A 9 9.69 -20.47 8.76
C VAL A 9 9.43 -19.36 9.78
N GLY A 10 9.54 -19.69 11.06
CA GLY A 10 9.28 -18.77 12.17
C GLY A 10 7.83 -18.82 12.69
N GLY A 11 7.59 -18.07 13.77
CA GLY A 11 6.26 -17.90 14.39
C GLY A 11 5.49 -16.72 13.81
N GLN A 12 4.29 -16.50 14.33
CA GLN A 12 3.54 -15.30 14.06
C GLN A 12 4.33 -14.07 14.52
N MET A 13 4.52 -13.11 13.63
CA MET A 13 5.13 -11.82 13.94
C MET A 13 4.03 -10.78 14.17
N THR A 14 4.12 -10.03 15.26
CA THR A 14 3.24 -8.90 15.52
C THR A 14 3.88 -7.63 14.94
N ILE A 15 3.12 -6.90 14.15
CA ILE A 15 3.51 -5.57 13.68
C ILE A 15 3.24 -4.58 14.81
N PHE A 16 4.23 -3.77 15.18
CA PHE A 16 4.13 -2.78 16.26
C PHE A 16 4.07 -1.36 15.69
N ASP A 17 3.38 -0.46 16.39
CA ASP A 17 3.39 0.97 16.11
C ASP A 17 4.74 1.63 16.48
N GLU A 18 4.84 2.95 16.30
CA GLU A 18 6.05 3.73 16.62
C GLU A 18 6.35 3.79 18.11
N GLN A 19 5.38 3.52 19.00
CA GLN A 19 5.53 3.45 20.44
C GLN A 19 5.96 2.05 20.92
N GLY A 20 6.19 1.10 20.01
CA GLY A 20 6.50 -0.29 20.34
C GLY A 20 5.31 -1.08 20.87
N GLN A 21 4.09 -0.56 20.66
CA GLN A 21 2.85 -1.24 21.00
C GLN A 21 2.38 -2.05 19.79
N SER A 22 1.75 -3.19 20.05
CA SER A 22 1.03 -3.89 18.99
C SER A 22 0.01 -2.92 18.38
N ILE A 23 -0.01 -2.80 17.06
CA ILE A 23 -1.00 -1.98 16.36
C ILE A 23 -2.44 -2.34 16.74
N ASN A 24 -2.65 -3.49 17.36
CA ASN A 24 -3.94 -3.99 17.86
C ASN A 24 -4.27 -3.56 19.30
N GLN A 25 -3.46 -2.73 19.98
CA GLN A 25 -3.67 -2.38 21.39
C GLN A 25 -4.20 -0.95 21.62
N ASN A 26 -4.22 -0.11 20.60
CA ASN A 26 -4.87 1.18 20.68
C ASN A 26 -6.37 1.01 20.39
N SER A 27 -7.20 1.95 20.83
CA SER A 27 -8.62 2.02 20.47
C SER A 27 -8.88 2.25 18.97
N ASN A 28 -7.81 2.28 18.17
CA ASN A 28 -7.84 2.37 16.73
C ASN A 28 -8.10 0.99 16.12
N THR A 29 -8.74 0.96 14.98
CA THR A 29 -8.93 -0.27 14.19
C THR A 29 -7.95 -0.25 13.03
N GLU A 30 -7.09 -1.25 12.97
CA GLU A 30 -6.22 -1.51 11.83
C GLU A 30 -6.79 -2.68 11.04
N ASP A 31 -6.94 -2.48 9.74
CA ASP A 31 -7.47 -3.51 8.84
C ASP A 31 -6.91 -3.37 7.42
N GLN A 32 -7.39 -4.20 6.51
CA GLN A 32 -7.04 -4.18 5.09
C GLN A 32 -5.51 -4.23 4.84
N PRO A 33 -4.77 -5.17 5.44
CA PRO A 33 -3.34 -5.24 5.24
C PRO A 33 -2.99 -5.72 3.82
N ALA A 34 -1.90 -5.17 3.27
CA ALA A 34 -1.25 -5.68 2.07
C ALA A 34 0.27 -5.74 2.27
N ILE A 35 0.94 -6.60 1.53
CA ILE A 35 2.38 -6.86 1.66
C ILE A 35 3.05 -6.97 0.30
N ALA A 36 4.28 -6.49 0.20
CA ALA A 36 5.19 -6.77 -0.89
C ALA A 36 6.56 -7.16 -0.35
N ILE A 37 7.25 -8.05 -1.07
CA ILE A 37 8.52 -8.64 -0.64
C ILE A 37 9.50 -8.69 -1.83
N THR A 38 10.77 -8.41 -1.56
CA THR A 38 11.87 -8.57 -2.51
C THR A 38 12.31 -10.03 -2.59
N SER A 39 13.07 -10.40 -3.62
CA SER A 39 13.69 -11.74 -3.74
C SER A 39 14.69 -12.03 -2.61
N SER A 40 15.26 -11.00 -1.97
CA SER A 40 16.16 -11.13 -0.81
C SER A 40 15.41 -11.38 0.50
N GLY A 41 14.09 -11.17 0.56
CA GLY A 41 13.27 -11.34 1.75
C GLY A 41 12.99 -10.06 2.52
N ALA A 42 13.49 -8.90 2.13
CA ALA A 42 13.04 -7.62 2.70
C ALA A 42 11.62 -7.31 2.26
N PHE A 43 10.80 -6.75 3.14
CA PHE A 43 9.39 -6.54 2.85
C PHE A 43 8.82 -5.25 3.44
N VAL A 44 7.69 -4.82 2.89
CA VAL A 44 6.88 -3.72 3.38
C VAL A 44 5.46 -4.22 3.62
N VAL A 45 4.87 -3.81 4.74
CA VAL A 45 3.45 -4.01 5.05
C VAL A 45 2.78 -2.65 5.02
N VAL A 46 1.62 -2.56 4.38
CA VAL A 46 0.75 -1.39 4.38
C VAL A 46 -0.61 -1.78 4.91
N TRP A 47 -1.30 -0.86 5.59
CA TRP A 47 -2.63 -1.11 6.16
C TRP A 47 -3.44 0.17 6.27
N ARG A 48 -4.74 0.03 6.44
CA ARG A 48 -5.60 1.13 6.86
C ARG A 48 -5.53 1.28 8.37
N ASP A 49 -5.28 2.49 8.84
CA ASP A 49 -5.32 2.89 10.24
C ASP A 49 -6.50 3.83 10.47
N TYR A 50 -7.31 3.52 11.46
CA TYR A 50 -8.52 4.27 11.80
C TYR A 50 -8.32 4.94 13.16
N ASN A 51 -8.18 6.26 13.20
CA ASN A 51 -7.95 6.96 14.44
C ASN A 51 -9.24 7.19 15.25
N ASN A 52 -9.07 7.57 16.52
CA ASN A 52 -10.18 7.84 17.45
C ASN A 52 -11.10 9.00 17.04
N SER A 53 -10.71 9.79 16.04
CA SER A 53 -11.50 10.91 15.51
C SER A 53 -12.35 10.53 14.29
N GLY A 54 -12.33 9.25 13.90
CA GLY A 54 -13.08 8.76 12.75
C GLY A 54 -12.40 9.00 11.39
N GLN A 55 -11.11 9.34 11.39
CA GLN A 55 -10.34 9.55 10.18
C GLN A 55 -9.53 8.29 9.84
N THR A 56 -9.45 7.96 8.57
CA THR A 56 -8.65 6.86 8.05
C THR A 56 -7.43 7.37 7.33
N GLN A 57 -6.33 6.61 7.41
CA GLN A 57 -5.10 6.88 6.70
C GLN A 57 -4.42 5.57 6.30
N ILE A 58 -3.57 5.60 5.30
CA ILE A 58 -2.74 4.45 4.95
C ILE A 58 -1.37 4.60 5.59
N ARG A 59 -0.99 3.56 6.32
CA ARG A 59 0.30 3.46 7.00
C ARG A 59 1.15 2.36 6.40
N ALA A 60 2.44 2.46 6.60
CA ALA A 60 3.41 1.50 6.12
C ALA A 60 4.49 1.22 7.17
N LYS A 61 5.02 -0.01 7.17
CA LYS A 61 6.15 -0.42 7.97
C LYS A 61 7.06 -1.33 7.16
N ARG A 62 8.36 -1.11 7.25
CA ARG A 62 9.36 -1.84 6.48
C ARG A 62 10.16 -2.75 7.39
N TYR A 63 10.62 -3.84 6.80
CA TYR A 63 11.45 -4.85 7.46
C TYR A 63 12.59 -5.30 6.53
N ASP A 64 13.74 -5.57 7.09
CA ASP A 64 14.82 -6.23 6.35
C ASP A 64 14.53 -7.73 6.16
N ALA A 65 15.42 -8.42 5.46
CA ALA A 65 15.30 -9.86 5.18
C ALA A 65 15.36 -10.75 6.44
N SER A 66 15.88 -10.24 7.55
CA SER A 66 15.89 -10.93 8.85
C SER A 66 14.62 -10.69 9.68
N GLY A 67 13.74 -9.79 9.23
CA GLY A 67 12.56 -9.34 9.95
C GLY A 67 12.84 -8.20 10.93
N THR A 68 13.99 -7.55 10.85
CA THR A 68 14.30 -6.37 11.65
C THR A 68 13.47 -5.19 11.19
N ASP A 69 12.86 -4.49 12.12
CA ASP A 69 12.08 -3.28 11.90
C ASP A 69 12.96 -2.14 11.37
N LEU A 70 12.61 -1.61 10.21
CA LEU A 70 13.30 -0.50 9.54
C LEU A 70 12.53 0.82 9.61
N GLY A 71 11.47 0.86 10.42
CA GLY A 71 10.69 2.06 10.65
C GLY A 71 9.31 2.05 9.99
N TYR A 72 8.53 2.98 10.46
CA TYR A 72 7.13 3.22 10.21
C TYR A 72 6.95 4.63 9.61
N PHE A 73 5.98 4.80 8.71
CA PHE A 73 5.69 6.08 8.09
C PHE A 73 4.24 6.15 7.57
N ASN A 74 3.78 7.39 7.33
CA ASN A 74 2.51 7.64 6.66
C ASN A 74 2.71 7.60 5.14
N VAL A 75 1.78 6.96 4.44
CA VAL A 75 1.84 6.86 2.97
C VAL A 75 1.52 8.20 2.32
N GLU A 76 0.53 8.94 2.83
CA GLU A 76 0.23 10.29 2.32
C GLU A 76 1.16 11.37 2.89
N GLU A 77 1.28 12.51 2.19
CA GLU A 77 2.16 13.61 2.57
C GLU A 77 1.65 14.40 3.77
N THR A 78 0.35 14.63 3.83
CA THR A 78 -0.29 15.44 4.85
C THR A 78 -1.44 14.65 5.46
N TYR A 79 -1.40 14.46 6.76
CA TYR A 79 -2.46 13.79 7.50
C TYR A 79 -3.83 14.43 7.19
N GLY A 80 -4.77 13.62 6.72
CA GLY A 80 -6.12 14.05 6.40
C GLY A 80 -6.27 14.88 5.12
N ALA A 81 -5.23 14.97 4.29
CA ALA A 81 -5.34 15.63 2.99
C ALA A 81 -6.30 14.89 2.05
N ILE A 82 -6.33 13.57 2.17
CA ILE A 82 -7.26 12.69 1.46
C ILE A 82 -8.09 11.98 2.52
N ASN A 83 -9.37 12.31 2.63
CA ASN A 83 -10.26 11.69 3.59
C ASN A 83 -10.66 10.27 3.16
N ASP A 84 -11.09 9.46 4.13
CA ASP A 84 -11.70 8.15 3.91
C ASP A 84 -10.81 7.21 3.08
N GLN A 85 -9.57 7.02 3.53
CA GLN A 85 -8.58 6.17 2.87
C GLN A 85 -8.84 4.70 3.17
N HIS A 86 -8.86 3.88 2.13
CA HIS A 86 -9.18 2.46 2.17
C HIS A 86 -8.38 1.65 1.13
N GLU A 87 -8.45 0.32 1.26
CA GLU A 87 -8.07 -0.63 0.22
C GLU A 87 -6.64 -0.43 -0.29
N PRO A 88 -5.63 -0.34 0.59
CA PRO A 88 -4.26 -0.18 0.11
C PRO A 88 -3.78 -1.44 -0.62
N ALA A 89 -2.99 -1.22 -1.66
CA ALA A 89 -2.22 -2.27 -2.31
C ALA A 89 -0.78 -1.78 -2.51
N VAL A 90 0.17 -2.69 -2.51
CA VAL A 90 1.60 -2.39 -2.61
C VAL A 90 2.30 -3.38 -3.52
N SER A 91 3.28 -2.89 -4.29
CA SER A 91 4.18 -3.72 -5.08
C SER A 91 5.60 -3.16 -4.99
N MET A 92 6.60 -4.03 -4.97
CA MET A 92 8.00 -3.69 -4.68
C MET A 92 8.91 -4.33 -5.73
N VAL A 93 9.95 -3.61 -6.13
CA VAL A 93 11.06 -4.16 -6.94
C VAL A 93 12.20 -4.66 -6.06
N ASP A 94 13.08 -5.49 -6.61
CA ASP A 94 14.16 -6.16 -5.86
C ASP A 94 15.21 -5.19 -5.28
N ASP A 95 15.32 -3.97 -5.80
CA ASP A 95 16.17 -2.93 -5.23
C ASP A 95 15.55 -2.23 -3.99
N GLY A 96 14.35 -2.64 -3.59
CA GLY A 96 13.64 -2.14 -2.43
C GLY A 96 12.74 -0.93 -2.67
N ARG A 97 12.74 -0.33 -3.88
CA ARG A 97 11.74 0.70 -4.25
C ARG A 97 10.36 0.08 -4.37
N PHE A 98 9.33 0.83 -4.02
CA PHE A 98 7.96 0.33 -4.05
C PHE A 98 6.94 1.41 -4.39
N VAL A 99 5.77 0.97 -4.80
CA VAL A 99 4.61 1.82 -5.05
C VAL A 99 3.44 1.36 -4.18
N VAL A 100 2.77 2.31 -3.53
CA VAL A 100 1.53 2.09 -2.80
C VAL A 100 0.41 2.78 -3.55
N VAL A 101 -0.72 2.08 -3.69
CA VAL A 101 -1.96 2.64 -4.23
C VAL A 101 -3.08 2.40 -3.23
N TRP A 102 -4.05 3.31 -3.17
CA TRP A 102 -5.18 3.22 -2.24
C TRP A 102 -6.40 3.96 -2.78
N ARG A 103 -7.56 3.65 -2.24
CA ARG A 103 -8.75 4.49 -2.43
C ARG A 103 -8.75 5.59 -1.37
N GLY A 104 -8.98 6.83 -1.80
CA GLY A 104 -9.22 7.97 -0.92
C GLY A 104 -10.49 8.68 -1.35
N ALA A 105 -11.46 8.82 -0.46
CA ALA A 105 -12.83 9.22 -0.79
C ALA A 105 -13.40 8.33 -1.90
N ASN A 106 -13.55 8.86 -3.10
CA ASN A 106 -14.10 8.14 -4.25
C ASN A 106 -13.08 7.92 -5.38
N GLU A 107 -11.81 8.19 -5.14
CA GLU A 107 -10.77 8.17 -6.16
C GLU A 107 -9.64 7.21 -5.79
N VAL A 108 -8.88 6.78 -6.79
CA VAL A 108 -7.67 5.98 -6.60
C VAL A 108 -6.45 6.88 -6.65
N TYR A 109 -5.61 6.78 -5.64
CA TYR A 109 -4.35 7.49 -5.50
C TYR A 109 -3.17 6.54 -5.50
N GLY A 110 -2.00 7.07 -5.77
CA GLY A 110 -0.74 6.35 -5.69
C GLY A 110 0.40 7.23 -5.25
N ARG A 111 1.45 6.61 -4.69
CA ARG A 111 2.70 7.25 -4.31
C ARG A 111 3.86 6.27 -4.45
N LEU A 112 5.00 6.79 -4.90
CA LEU A 112 6.23 6.03 -5.05
C LEU A 112 7.16 6.28 -3.87
N PHE A 113 7.94 5.26 -3.50
CA PHE A 113 8.86 5.28 -2.39
C PHE A 113 10.22 4.71 -2.78
N ASN A 114 11.26 5.31 -2.23
CA ASN A 114 12.62 4.78 -2.27
C ASN A 114 12.77 3.57 -1.33
N ALA A 115 13.86 2.82 -1.48
CA ALA A 115 14.17 1.66 -0.66
C ALA A 115 14.29 1.97 0.84
N ASP A 116 14.62 3.22 1.20
CA ASP A 116 14.70 3.68 2.59
C ASP A 116 13.34 4.09 3.19
N GLY A 117 12.26 4.05 2.40
CA GLY A 117 10.91 4.45 2.80
C GLY A 117 10.63 5.94 2.63
N SER A 118 11.59 6.72 2.17
CA SER A 118 11.35 8.10 1.80
C SER A 118 10.50 8.18 0.53
N ALA A 119 9.64 9.19 0.43
CA ALA A 119 8.83 9.38 -0.76
C ALA A 119 9.70 9.76 -1.98
N SER A 120 9.44 9.12 -3.11
CA SER A 120 10.09 9.42 -4.40
C SER A 120 9.23 10.34 -5.27
N GLY A 121 8.41 11.17 -4.66
CA GLY A 121 7.53 12.12 -5.34
C GLY A 121 6.26 12.41 -4.56
N ALA A 122 5.43 13.27 -5.12
CA ALA A 122 4.13 13.62 -4.56
C ALA A 122 3.11 12.50 -4.79
N THR A 123 2.05 12.51 -4.00
CA THR A 123 0.84 11.71 -4.25
C THR A 123 0.21 12.12 -5.58
N PHE A 124 -0.22 11.15 -6.38
CA PHE A 124 -0.89 11.38 -7.66
C PHE A 124 -2.22 10.61 -7.74
N GLN A 125 -3.17 11.17 -8.48
CA GLN A 125 -4.43 10.49 -8.79
C GLN A 125 -4.23 9.52 -9.96
N VAL A 126 -4.74 8.30 -9.81
CA VAL A 126 -4.60 7.23 -10.82
C VAL A 126 -5.69 7.34 -11.88
N ASN A 127 -6.94 7.39 -11.46
CA ASN A 127 -8.08 7.46 -12.37
C ASN A 127 -8.24 8.86 -12.97
N GLN A 128 -8.74 8.91 -14.23
CA GLN A 128 -9.00 10.16 -14.95
C GLN A 128 -10.48 10.55 -14.87
N THR A 129 -11.36 9.55 -14.86
CA THR A 129 -12.80 9.76 -14.65
C THR A 129 -13.06 9.86 -13.16
N THR A 130 -13.65 10.97 -12.73
CA THR A 130 -13.95 11.29 -11.32
C THR A 130 -15.46 11.21 -11.01
N SER A 131 -16.24 10.69 -11.94
CA SER A 131 -17.66 10.43 -11.73
C SER A 131 -17.82 9.12 -10.96
N GLY A 132 -18.62 9.13 -9.90
CA GLY A 132 -18.90 7.96 -9.07
C GLY A 132 -17.72 7.50 -8.20
N THR A 133 -17.76 6.25 -7.78
CA THR A 133 -16.72 5.67 -6.91
C THR A 133 -15.73 4.85 -7.71
N GLN A 134 -14.46 5.10 -7.48
CA GLN A 134 -13.33 4.34 -7.99
C GLN A 134 -12.68 3.61 -6.80
N GLY A 135 -12.42 2.31 -6.89
CA GLY A 135 -11.93 1.56 -5.74
C GLY A 135 -11.30 0.23 -6.08
N LEU A 136 -11.02 -0.56 -5.04
CA LEU A 136 -10.35 -1.87 -5.13
C LEU A 136 -9.08 -1.83 -5.99
N PRO A 137 -8.16 -0.89 -5.76
CA PRO A 137 -6.96 -0.80 -6.58
C PRO A 137 -6.06 -2.01 -6.36
N SER A 138 -5.37 -2.39 -7.42
CA SER A 138 -4.27 -3.35 -7.36
C SER A 138 -3.12 -2.83 -8.19
N VAL A 139 -1.88 -3.15 -7.81
CA VAL A 139 -0.68 -2.66 -8.48
C VAL A 139 0.32 -3.79 -8.68
N ALA A 140 0.97 -3.78 -9.85
CA ALA A 140 2.10 -4.65 -10.17
C ALA A 140 3.23 -3.80 -10.75
N VAL A 141 4.44 -3.94 -10.20
CA VAL A 141 5.64 -3.25 -10.65
C VAL A 141 6.54 -4.20 -11.44
N TYR A 142 7.14 -3.70 -12.50
CA TYR A 142 8.13 -4.40 -13.30
C TYR A 142 9.55 -4.14 -12.74
N PRO A 143 10.54 -5.03 -12.96
CA PRO A 143 11.89 -4.84 -12.41
C PRO A 143 12.59 -3.54 -12.80
N ASP A 144 12.23 -2.92 -13.91
CA ASP A 144 12.74 -1.61 -14.36
C ASP A 144 12.04 -0.40 -13.69
N GLY A 145 11.03 -0.65 -12.84
CA GLY A 145 10.26 0.38 -12.15
C GLY A 145 8.99 0.83 -12.87
N GLN A 146 8.73 0.35 -14.10
CA GLN A 146 7.41 0.55 -14.73
C GLN A 146 6.34 -0.19 -13.93
N PHE A 147 5.13 0.35 -13.87
CA PHE A 147 4.06 -0.31 -13.13
C PHE A 147 2.69 -0.14 -13.80
N VAL A 148 1.78 -1.03 -13.44
CA VAL A 148 0.38 -0.98 -13.86
C VAL A 148 -0.48 -0.97 -12.63
N VAL A 149 -1.46 -0.07 -12.60
CA VAL A 149 -2.53 -0.03 -11.60
C VAL A 149 -3.82 -0.44 -12.27
N THR A 150 -4.58 -1.31 -11.61
CA THR A 150 -5.95 -1.66 -11.99
C THR A 150 -6.92 -1.24 -10.91
N TRP A 151 -8.15 -0.92 -11.26
CA TRP A 151 -9.20 -0.57 -10.30
C TRP A 151 -10.58 -0.87 -10.89
N ASN A 152 -11.60 -0.94 -10.04
CA ASN A 152 -12.98 -0.90 -10.49
C ASN A 152 -13.56 0.51 -10.34
N GLY A 153 -14.59 0.82 -11.13
CA GLY A 153 -15.25 2.11 -10.99
C GLY A 153 -16.13 2.49 -12.18
N GLN A 154 -16.51 3.74 -12.16
CA GLN A 154 -17.27 4.33 -13.27
C GLN A 154 -16.32 4.87 -14.33
N GLY A 155 -16.75 4.75 -15.58
CA GLY A 155 -16.06 5.26 -16.75
C GLY A 155 -17.04 5.79 -17.79
N SER A 156 -16.53 6.21 -18.93
CA SER A 156 -17.38 6.70 -20.01
C SER A 156 -18.24 5.55 -20.55
N GLY A 157 -19.54 5.59 -20.21
CA GLY A 157 -20.53 4.62 -20.70
C GLY A 157 -20.57 3.29 -19.95
N ASP A 158 -19.85 3.18 -18.82
CA ASP A 158 -19.86 1.98 -17.96
C ASP A 158 -19.79 2.39 -16.49
N ASP A 159 -20.81 2.00 -15.72
CA ASP A 159 -20.92 2.32 -14.30
C ASP A 159 -20.18 1.32 -13.38
N TYR A 160 -19.68 0.19 -13.93
CA TYR A 160 -19.07 -0.92 -13.17
C TYR A 160 -17.89 -1.56 -13.91
N GLY A 161 -17.10 -0.76 -14.61
CA GLY A 161 -15.98 -1.23 -15.41
C GLY A 161 -14.75 -1.61 -14.59
N ILE A 162 -13.86 -2.39 -15.20
CA ILE A 162 -12.49 -2.61 -14.73
C ILE A 162 -11.55 -1.81 -15.61
N TYR A 163 -10.72 -0.99 -14.97
CA TYR A 163 -9.82 -0.07 -15.64
C TYR A 163 -8.37 -0.38 -15.29
N ALA A 164 -7.46 0.03 -16.15
CA ALA A 164 -6.03 -0.09 -15.92
C ALA A 164 -5.29 1.15 -16.44
N ARG A 165 -4.20 1.51 -15.77
CA ARG A 165 -3.28 2.54 -16.21
C ARG A 165 -1.85 2.10 -16.02
N ARG A 166 -1.03 2.29 -17.07
CA ARG A 166 0.40 2.00 -17.05
C ARG A 166 1.19 3.29 -16.83
N TYR A 167 2.24 3.16 -16.05
CA TYR A 167 3.20 4.22 -15.74
C TYR A 167 4.60 3.81 -16.16
N HIS A 168 5.36 4.76 -16.67
CA HIS A 168 6.79 4.62 -16.91
C HIS A 168 7.57 5.05 -15.66
N ALA A 169 8.75 4.41 -15.46
CA ALA A 169 9.67 4.79 -14.39
C ALA A 169 10.28 6.17 -14.64
#